data_19370d5fa3d0c30138d3e1857e133242
#
_entry.id   19370d5fa3d0c30138d3e1857e133242
#
_cell.length_a   1.000
_cell.length_b   1.000
_cell.length_c   1.000
_cell.angle_alpha   90.00
_cell.angle_beta   90.00
_cell.angle_gamma   90.00
#
_symmetry.space_group_name_H-M   'P 1'
#
loop_
_entity.id
_entity.type
_entity.pdbx_description
1 polymer ?
#
loop_
_entity_poly.entity_id
_entity_poly.type
_entity_poly.pdbx_seq_one_letter_code
_entity_poly.pdbx_strand_id
1 'polypeptide(L)'
;MTYLPAGSNLHLANSMSVRYANFVGLGASQSEVRVFSNRGTSGIDGSNSTAVGHALASDKPNFLVTGDLAFFYDRNAFWHNYPLQNLRILLLNNHGGLIFDILDGPSSTPEADEYFITRQKLSGKKMCEEFGFDHLKVDTTKKIKNLMKDFLTFDGTAKVMELESDTKTNRRIIEDLREKIKNSYEL
;
A
#
# COMPACT_ATOMS: atom_id res chain seq x y z
N MET A 1 1.04 -3.58 -10.56
CA MET A 1 -0.14 -4.41 -10.88
C MET A 1 0.18 -5.59 -11.81
N THR A 2 1.00 -5.45 -12.82
CA THR A 2 1.31 -6.50 -13.84
C THR A 2 1.87 -7.82 -13.29
N TYR A 3 2.36 -7.85 -12.07
CA TYR A 3 2.92 -9.05 -11.43
C TYR A 3 1.91 -9.85 -10.59
N LEU A 4 0.67 -9.39 -10.44
CA LEU A 4 -0.34 -10.11 -9.67
C LEU A 4 -0.70 -11.42 -10.39
N PRO A 5 -0.64 -12.57 -9.70
CA PRO A 5 -1.09 -13.84 -10.24
C PRO A 5 -2.60 -13.82 -10.56
N ALA A 6 -3.00 -14.54 -11.59
CA ALA A 6 -4.42 -14.72 -11.91
C ALA A 6 -5.17 -15.32 -10.71
N GLY A 7 -6.42 -14.91 -10.51
CA GLY A 7 -7.28 -15.39 -9.43
C GLY A 7 -6.94 -14.87 -8.04
N SER A 8 -5.95 -13.95 -7.91
CA SER A 8 -5.59 -13.32 -6.63
C SER A 8 -6.71 -12.41 -6.11
N ASN A 9 -6.68 -12.18 -4.80
CA ASN A 9 -7.43 -11.13 -4.13
C ASN A 9 -6.51 -9.92 -3.88
N LEU A 10 -6.93 -8.74 -4.31
CA LEU A 10 -6.21 -7.48 -4.13
C LEU A 10 -6.98 -6.56 -3.19
N HIS A 11 -6.43 -6.29 -2.03
CA HIS A 11 -6.94 -5.34 -1.06
C HIS A 11 -6.23 -4.00 -1.22
N LEU A 12 -7.00 -2.93 -1.29
CA LEU A 12 -6.51 -1.57 -1.42
C LEU A 12 -6.90 -0.76 -0.19
N ALA A 13 -5.92 -0.33 0.58
CA ALA A 13 -6.14 0.63 1.65
C ALA A 13 -6.58 1.99 1.09
N ASN A 14 -7.22 2.78 1.92
CA ASN A 14 -7.67 4.12 1.55
C ASN A 14 -6.50 5.10 1.30
N SER A 15 -6.81 6.37 1.10
CA SER A 15 -5.85 7.43 0.79
C SER A 15 -5.20 7.25 -0.59
N MET A 16 -3.87 7.31 -0.69
CA MET A 16 -3.17 7.23 -1.98
C MET A 16 -3.13 5.82 -2.56
N SER A 17 -3.18 4.76 -1.74
CA SER A 17 -3.11 3.37 -2.22
C SER A 17 -4.18 3.04 -3.25
N VAL A 18 -5.45 3.31 -2.95
CA VAL A 18 -6.56 3.09 -3.88
C VAL A 18 -6.47 4.03 -5.09
N ARG A 19 -5.97 5.25 -4.92
CA ARG A 19 -5.81 6.21 -6.02
C ARG A 19 -4.72 5.78 -7.00
N TYR A 20 -3.58 5.32 -6.50
CA TYR A 20 -2.53 4.76 -7.36
C TYR A 20 -3.03 3.54 -8.13
N ALA A 21 -3.81 2.67 -7.50
CA ALA A 21 -4.42 1.54 -8.18
C ALA A 21 -5.37 1.98 -9.31
N ASN A 22 -6.15 3.04 -9.09
CA ASN A 22 -7.03 3.61 -10.12
C ASN A 22 -6.24 4.23 -11.29
N PHE A 23 -5.10 4.90 -11.01
CA PHE A 23 -4.27 5.48 -12.07
C PHE A 23 -3.57 4.43 -12.92
N VAL A 24 -3.10 3.35 -12.29
CA VAL A 24 -2.37 2.28 -12.98
C VAL A 24 -3.30 1.28 -13.65
N GLY A 25 -4.43 0.97 -13.02
CA GLY A 25 -5.39 -0.03 -13.47
C GLY A 25 -4.86 -1.47 -13.40
N LEU A 26 -5.73 -2.41 -13.77
CA LEU A 26 -5.39 -3.81 -14.00
C LEU A 26 -5.35 -4.04 -15.52
N GLY A 27 -4.33 -4.74 -16.00
CA GLY A 27 -4.25 -5.14 -17.40
C GLY A 27 -5.14 -6.35 -17.72
N ALA A 28 -5.26 -6.69 -19.00
CA ALA A 28 -6.06 -7.83 -19.43
C ALA A 28 -5.63 -9.18 -18.81
N SER A 29 -4.34 -9.34 -18.51
CA SER A 29 -3.80 -10.53 -17.83
C SER A 29 -4.22 -10.65 -16.37
N GLN A 30 -4.80 -9.60 -15.77
CA GLN A 30 -5.31 -9.56 -14.40
C GLN A 30 -6.84 -9.56 -14.32
N SER A 31 -7.54 -9.96 -15.39
CA SER A 31 -9.02 -9.96 -15.43
C SER A 31 -9.68 -10.79 -14.34
N GLU A 32 -9.00 -11.82 -13.82
CA GLU A 32 -9.48 -12.68 -12.74
C GLU A 32 -9.12 -12.19 -11.33
N VAL A 33 -8.39 -11.08 -11.20
CA VAL A 33 -8.05 -10.48 -9.91
C VAL A 33 -9.29 -9.81 -9.32
N ARG A 34 -9.65 -10.20 -8.11
CA ARG A 34 -10.76 -9.59 -7.36
C ARG A 34 -10.24 -8.46 -6.49
N VAL A 35 -10.84 -7.27 -6.62
CA VAL A 35 -10.41 -6.06 -5.91
C VAL A 35 -11.36 -5.74 -4.77
N PHE A 36 -10.81 -5.45 -3.60
CA PHE A 36 -11.52 -5.11 -2.36
C PHE A 36 -10.98 -3.81 -1.77
N SER A 37 -11.83 -3.01 -1.19
CA SER A 37 -11.43 -1.79 -0.48
C SER A 37 -12.51 -1.36 0.51
N ASN A 38 -12.09 -0.90 1.69
CA ASN A 38 -12.98 -0.41 2.75
C ASN A 38 -13.39 1.04 2.47
N ARG A 39 -14.30 1.25 1.51
CA ARG A 39 -14.65 2.58 1.00
C ARG A 39 -15.83 3.26 1.70
N GLY A 40 -16.47 2.65 2.68
CA GLY A 40 -17.62 3.24 3.38
C GLY A 40 -17.33 4.64 3.93
N THR A 41 -16.58 4.72 5.03
CA THR A 41 -16.10 5.99 5.61
C THR A 41 -14.72 6.42 5.11
N SER A 42 -14.05 5.57 4.34
CA SER A 42 -12.71 5.80 3.79
C SER A 42 -11.62 6.07 4.85
N GLY A 43 -11.76 5.49 6.05
CA GLY A 43 -10.78 5.58 7.13
C GLY A 43 -9.50 4.81 6.84
N ILE A 44 -8.48 5.00 7.70
CA ILE A 44 -7.21 4.27 7.66
C ILE A 44 -7.24 3.00 8.51
N ASP A 45 -8.30 2.79 9.24
CA ASP A 45 -8.59 1.63 10.07
C ASP A 45 -9.07 0.42 9.26
N GLY A 46 -8.84 -0.79 9.76
CA GLY A 46 -9.42 -2.02 9.26
C GLY A 46 -8.88 -2.56 7.93
N SER A 47 -7.95 -1.88 7.26
CA SER A 47 -7.42 -2.34 5.97
C SER A 47 -6.59 -3.61 6.10
N ASN A 48 -5.70 -3.66 7.10
CA ASN A 48 -4.91 -4.86 7.39
C ASN A 48 -5.83 -5.98 7.90
N SER A 49 -6.75 -5.66 8.82
CA SER A 49 -7.69 -6.62 9.41
C SER A 49 -8.57 -7.29 8.35
N THR A 50 -9.07 -6.53 7.38
CA THR A 50 -9.86 -7.07 6.26
C THR A 50 -9.02 -8.00 5.38
N ALA A 51 -7.78 -7.62 5.04
CA ALA A 51 -6.90 -8.45 4.23
C ALA A 51 -6.49 -9.74 4.97
N VAL A 52 -6.21 -9.64 6.27
CA VAL A 52 -5.92 -10.80 7.14
C VAL A 52 -7.12 -11.75 7.21
N GLY A 53 -8.31 -11.22 7.52
CA GLY A 53 -9.52 -12.03 7.58
C GLY A 53 -9.80 -12.78 6.27
N HIS A 54 -9.57 -12.11 5.12
CA HIS A 54 -9.74 -12.75 3.82
C HIS A 54 -8.62 -13.77 3.53
N ALA A 55 -7.38 -13.51 3.93
CA ALA A 55 -6.28 -14.47 3.80
C ALA A 55 -6.54 -15.75 4.61
N LEU A 56 -7.13 -15.63 5.79
CA LEU A 56 -7.52 -16.79 6.62
C LEU A 56 -8.72 -17.56 6.06
N ALA A 57 -9.59 -16.88 5.33
CA ALA A 57 -10.82 -17.48 4.78
C ALA A 57 -10.65 -17.99 3.33
N SER A 58 -9.45 -17.89 2.73
CA SER A 58 -9.22 -18.19 1.32
C SER A 58 -7.85 -18.81 1.07
N ASP A 59 -7.80 -19.86 0.26
CA ASP A 59 -6.53 -20.47 -0.19
C ASP A 59 -5.86 -19.67 -1.33
N LYS A 60 -6.49 -18.62 -1.83
CA LYS A 60 -5.96 -17.80 -2.91
C LYS A 60 -4.84 -16.87 -2.42
N PRO A 61 -3.92 -16.46 -3.30
CA PRO A 61 -2.99 -15.38 -2.99
C PRO A 61 -3.75 -14.09 -2.64
N ASN A 62 -3.40 -13.49 -1.50
CA ASN A 62 -3.97 -12.23 -1.03
C ASN A 62 -2.89 -11.16 -1.01
N PHE A 63 -3.15 -10.06 -1.70
CA PHE A 63 -2.27 -8.90 -1.77
C PHE A 63 -2.93 -7.70 -1.10
N LEU A 64 -2.19 -7.01 -0.25
CA LEU A 64 -2.60 -5.74 0.34
C LEU A 64 -1.66 -4.64 -0.14
N VAL A 65 -2.21 -3.57 -0.72
CA VAL A 65 -1.47 -2.33 -0.96
C VAL A 65 -1.94 -1.31 0.07
N THR A 66 -1.04 -0.87 0.92
CA THR A 66 -1.35 0.01 2.06
C THR A 66 -0.33 1.12 2.21
N GLY A 67 -0.75 2.26 2.74
CA GLY A 67 0.15 3.32 3.20
C GLY A 67 0.63 3.06 4.62
N ASP A 68 1.69 3.76 5.00
CA ASP A 68 2.34 3.66 6.31
C ASP A 68 1.39 3.95 7.48
N LEU A 69 0.62 5.03 7.41
CA LEU A 69 -0.31 5.37 8.50
C LEU A 69 -1.38 4.28 8.69
N ALA A 70 -1.98 3.76 7.61
CA ALA A 70 -2.96 2.68 7.69
C ALA A 70 -2.33 1.38 8.20
N PHE A 71 -1.10 1.06 7.74
CA PHE A 71 -0.39 -0.13 8.16
C PHE A 71 -0.07 -0.13 9.65
N PHE A 72 0.44 0.98 10.18
CA PHE A 72 0.78 1.09 11.60
C PHE A 72 -0.46 1.27 12.49
N TYR A 73 -1.49 1.96 12.01
CA TYR A 73 -2.72 2.17 12.76
C TYR A 73 -3.46 0.86 13.02
N ASP A 74 -3.60 0.01 12.02
CA ASP A 74 -4.31 -1.28 12.09
C ASP A 74 -3.34 -2.46 12.34
N ARG A 75 -2.27 -2.23 13.13
CA ARG A 75 -1.25 -3.25 13.43
C ARG A 75 -1.78 -4.44 14.22
N ASN A 76 -2.83 -4.24 15.00
CA ASN A 76 -3.44 -5.30 15.80
C ASN A 76 -4.04 -6.43 14.95
N ALA A 77 -4.17 -6.24 13.64
CA ALA A 77 -4.55 -7.29 12.71
C ALA A 77 -3.61 -8.51 12.75
N PHE A 78 -2.37 -8.37 13.21
CA PHE A 78 -1.32 -9.38 13.06
C PHE A 78 -0.91 -10.11 14.34
N TRP A 79 -1.45 -9.74 15.51
CA TRP A 79 -1.02 -10.28 16.83
C TRP A 79 -1.41 -11.74 17.11
N HIS A 80 -2.24 -12.33 16.26
CA HIS A 80 -2.73 -13.71 16.43
C HIS A 80 -1.71 -14.75 15.90
N ASN A 81 -1.92 -16.00 16.29
CA ASN A 81 -1.05 -17.14 15.92
C ASN A 81 -1.49 -17.89 14.66
N TYR A 82 -2.47 -17.40 13.91
CA TYR A 82 -2.90 -18.04 12.67
C TYR A 82 -1.90 -17.76 11.55
N PRO A 83 -1.52 -18.78 10.74
CA PRO A 83 -0.56 -18.59 9.65
C PRO A 83 -1.15 -17.75 8.52
N LEU A 84 -0.37 -16.81 8.00
CA LEU A 84 -0.72 -15.91 6.88
C LEU A 84 0.15 -16.18 5.65
N GLN A 85 0.33 -17.46 5.31
CA GLN A 85 1.26 -17.89 4.26
C GLN A 85 0.95 -17.33 2.87
N ASN A 86 -0.33 -17.06 2.60
CA ASN A 86 -0.85 -16.55 1.33
C ASN A 86 -1.00 -15.01 1.30
N LEU A 87 -0.50 -14.29 2.33
CA LEU A 87 -0.59 -12.82 2.41
C LEU A 87 0.71 -12.16 1.94
N ARG A 88 0.58 -11.17 1.05
CA ARG A 88 1.65 -10.30 0.57
C ARG A 88 1.24 -8.85 0.74
N ILE A 89 2.07 -8.06 1.42
CA ILE A 89 1.78 -6.66 1.74
C ILE A 89 2.77 -5.76 1.02
N LEU A 90 2.27 -4.89 0.16
CA LEU A 90 3.03 -3.79 -0.43
C LEU A 90 2.81 -2.54 0.42
N LEU A 91 3.80 -2.22 1.24
CA LEU A 91 3.80 -1.07 2.12
C LEU A 91 4.41 0.15 1.41
N LEU A 92 3.59 1.17 1.19
CA LEU A 92 4.01 2.46 0.65
C LEU A 92 4.35 3.38 1.82
N ASN A 93 5.62 3.42 2.23
CA ASN A 93 6.10 4.21 3.37
C ASN A 93 6.71 5.54 2.89
N ASN A 94 5.91 6.58 2.94
CA ASN A 94 6.34 7.95 2.65
C ASN A 94 6.39 8.84 3.91
N HIS A 95 6.29 8.23 5.08
CA HIS A 95 6.39 8.84 6.40
C HIS A 95 5.32 9.88 6.69
N GLY A 96 4.09 9.68 6.19
CA GLY A 96 2.95 10.55 6.50
C GLY A 96 1.78 10.48 5.53
N GLY A 97 0.76 11.28 5.80
CA GLY A 97 -0.47 11.37 5.01
C GLY A 97 -0.34 12.25 3.78
N LEU A 98 0.35 11.79 2.74
CA LEU A 98 0.60 12.54 1.50
C LEU A 98 -0.68 13.15 0.89
N ILE A 99 -1.82 12.51 1.03
CA ILE A 99 -3.07 13.04 0.46
C ILE A 99 -3.39 14.44 1.00
N PHE A 100 -3.12 14.69 2.26
CA PHE A 100 -3.38 16.00 2.89
C PHE A 100 -2.38 17.08 2.48
N ASP A 101 -1.19 16.68 1.99
CA ASP A 101 -0.19 17.59 1.44
C ASP A 101 -0.52 18.05 0.01
N ILE A 102 -1.36 17.28 -0.71
CA ILE A 102 -1.73 17.56 -2.12
C ILE A 102 -3.18 18.03 -2.31
N LEU A 103 -3.98 18.10 -1.23
CA LEU A 103 -5.34 18.61 -1.26
C LEU A 103 -5.36 20.07 -0.81
N ASP A 104 -6.04 20.91 -1.61
CA ASP A 104 -6.33 22.29 -1.23
C ASP A 104 -7.16 22.30 0.08
N GLY A 105 -6.89 23.29 0.92
CA GLY A 105 -7.50 23.40 2.24
C GLY A 105 -6.57 22.85 3.32
N PRO A 106 -6.47 21.51 3.56
CA PRO A 106 -5.59 20.98 4.60
C PRO A 106 -4.13 21.41 4.45
N SER A 107 -3.58 21.40 3.22
CA SER A 107 -2.18 21.75 2.96
C SER A 107 -1.82 23.20 3.22
N SER A 108 -2.80 24.10 3.30
CA SER A 108 -2.61 25.54 3.51
C SER A 108 -2.78 25.98 4.96
N THR A 109 -3.10 25.07 5.87
CA THR A 109 -3.28 25.40 7.30
C THR A 109 -1.97 25.29 8.08
N PRO A 110 -1.74 26.10 9.13
CA PRO A 110 -0.56 25.97 10.00
C PRO A 110 -0.43 24.60 10.65
N GLU A 111 -1.56 23.94 10.88
CA GLU A 111 -1.66 22.63 11.56
C GLU A 111 -1.45 21.44 10.59
N ALA A 112 -1.21 21.70 9.31
CA ALA A 112 -1.14 20.66 8.27
C ALA A 112 -0.18 19.51 8.63
N ASP A 113 1.04 19.83 9.05
CA ASP A 113 2.06 18.82 9.36
C ASP A 113 1.72 17.97 10.58
N GLU A 114 1.17 18.57 11.63
CA GLU A 114 0.91 17.89 12.90
C GLU A 114 -0.36 17.04 12.86
N TYR A 115 -1.48 17.61 12.41
CA TYR A 115 -2.78 16.96 12.54
C TYR A 115 -3.30 16.29 11.27
N PHE A 116 -2.86 16.72 10.09
CA PHE A 116 -3.32 16.13 8.84
C PHE A 116 -2.28 15.19 8.23
N ILE A 117 -1.04 15.65 8.04
CA ILE A 117 0.01 14.84 7.44
C ILE A 117 0.51 13.79 8.43
N THR A 118 0.53 14.11 9.72
CA THR A 118 0.91 13.17 10.80
C THR A 118 2.24 12.48 10.50
N ARG A 119 3.31 13.27 10.43
CA ARG A 119 4.64 12.74 10.06
C ARG A 119 5.13 11.72 11.08
N GLN A 120 5.70 10.62 10.58
CA GLN A 120 6.22 9.53 11.41
C GLN A 120 7.59 9.05 10.87
N LYS A 121 8.33 8.29 11.70
CA LYS A 121 9.68 7.76 11.37
C LYS A 121 9.75 6.23 11.51
N LEU A 122 8.62 5.56 11.48
CA LEU A 122 8.54 4.12 11.66
C LEU A 122 8.99 3.38 10.38
N SER A 123 9.51 2.19 10.54
CA SER A 123 9.77 1.24 9.47
C SER A 123 8.96 -0.03 9.69
N GLY A 124 8.47 -0.61 8.62
CA GLY A 124 7.79 -1.90 8.64
C GLY A 124 8.65 -3.04 9.16
N LYS A 125 9.99 -2.90 9.11
CA LYS A 125 10.92 -3.94 9.55
C LYS A 125 10.68 -4.42 10.99
N LYS A 126 10.57 -3.49 11.95
CA LYS A 126 10.35 -3.85 13.36
C LYS A 126 9.03 -4.59 13.58
N MET A 127 8.01 -4.18 12.87
CA MET A 127 6.71 -4.82 12.94
C MET A 127 6.74 -6.22 12.29
N CYS A 128 7.48 -6.39 11.20
CA CYS A 128 7.69 -7.70 10.59
C CYS A 128 8.45 -8.64 11.54
N GLU A 129 9.50 -8.16 12.21
CA GLU A 129 10.25 -8.92 13.21
C GLU A 129 9.36 -9.35 14.40
N GLU A 130 8.46 -8.46 14.85
CA GLU A 130 7.53 -8.73 15.96
C GLU A 130 6.51 -9.82 15.61
N PHE A 131 5.98 -9.81 14.38
CA PHE A 131 4.93 -10.74 13.95
C PHE A 131 5.44 -11.91 13.11
N GLY A 132 6.75 -12.06 12.93
CA GLY A 132 7.35 -13.17 12.20
C GLY A 132 7.11 -13.11 10.69
N PHE A 133 7.05 -11.92 10.10
CA PHE A 133 6.93 -11.71 8.66
C PHE A 133 8.30 -11.46 8.02
N ASP A 134 8.46 -11.88 6.78
CA ASP A 134 9.64 -11.50 5.99
C ASP A 134 9.52 -10.02 5.55
N HIS A 135 10.63 -9.30 5.67
CA HIS A 135 10.69 -7.88 5.29
C HIS A 135 11.65 -7.66 4.11
N LEU A 136 11.14 -7.09 3.04
CA LEU A 136 11.88 -6.74 1.82
C LEU A 136 11.90 -5.23 1.65
N LYS A 137 13.05 -4.58 1.87
CA LYS A 137 13.18 -3.12 1.73
C LYS A 137 13.55 -2.72 0.30
N VAL A 138 12.76 -1.81 -0.26
CA VAL A 138 12.98 -1.18 -1.56
C VAL A 138 13.24 0.31 -1.35
N ASP A 139 14.48 0.72 -1.54
CA ASP A 139 14.94 2.12 -1.50
C ASP A 139 15.22 2.70 -2.89
N THR A 140 15.27 1.86 -3.92
CA THR A 140 15.47 2.26 -5.31
C THR A 140 14.62 1.42 -6.25
N THR A 141 14.13 2.04 -7.33
CA THR A 141 13.30 1.36 -8.34
C THR A 141 14.00 0.16 -8.99
N LYS A 142 15.33 0.17 -9.06
CA LYS A 142 16.13 -0.94 -9.62
C LYS A 142 15.98 -2.23 -8.81
N LYS A 143 15.79 -2.13 -7.49
CA LYS A 143 15.63 -3.29 -6.60
C LYS A 143 14.27 -3.97 -6.75
N ILE A 144 13.23 -3.27 -7.20
CA ILE A 144 11.88 -3.83 -7.32
C ILE A 144 11.87 -5.12 -8.13
N LYS A 145 12.46 -5.11 -9.32
CA LYS A 145 12.47 -6.29 -10.21
C LYS A 145 13.14 -7.51 -9.57
N ASN A 146 14.23 -7.29 -8.85
CA ASN A 146 14.99 -8.36 -8.21
C ASN A 146 14.23 -8.96 -7.02
N LEU A 147 13.59 -8.12 -6.21
CA LEU A 147 12.84 -8.53 -5.02
C LEU A 147 11.44 -9.08 -5.36
N MET A 148 10.91 -8.76 -6.54
CA MET A 148 9.57 -9.19 -6.91
C MET A 148 9.42 -10.71 -6.97
N LYS A 149 10.45 -11.43 -7.42
CA LYS A 149 10.43 -12.91 -7.45
C LYS A 149 10.29 -13.48 -6.05
N ASP A 150 11.09 -12.98 -5.10
CA ASP A 150 11.02 -13.40 -3.71
C ASP A 150 9.68 -13.02 -3.08
N PHE A 151 9.24 -11.77 -3.28
CA PHE A 151 7.95 -11.29 -2.77
C PHE A 151 6.77 -12.15 -3.22
N LEU A 152 6.79 -12.66 -4.45
CA LEU A 152 5.73 -13.50 -5.03
C LEU A 152 5.91 -15.00 -4.72
N THR A 153 6.99 -15.41 -4.05
CA THR A 153 7.17 -16.80 -3.64
C THR A 153 6.39 -17.07 -2.36
N PHE A 154 5.51 -18.08 -2.39
CA PHE A 154 4.69 -18.52 -1.26
C PHE A 154 5.38 -19.69 -0.56
N ASP A 155 6.27 -19.41 0.36
CA ASP A 155 7.17 -20.33 1.05
C ASP A 155 6.85 -20.53 2.54
N GLY A 156 5.62 -20.21 2.91
CA GLY A 156 5.11 -20.46 4.27
C GLY A 156 5.08 -19.22 5.17
N THR A 157 5.63 -18.07 4.74
CA THR A 157 5.68 -16.83 5.53
C THR A 157 4.95 -15.70 4.82
N ALA A 158 4.24 -14.86 5.57
CA ALA A 158 3.75 -13.57 5.05
C ALA A 158 4.94 -12.66 4.74
N LYS A 159 4.86 -11.90 3.64
CA LYS A 159 5.94 -10.99 3.25
C LYS A 159 5.44 -9.56 3.13
N VAL A 160 6.24 -8.63 3.64
CA VAL A 160 6.04 -7.19 3.49
C VAL A 160 7.14 -6.62 2.61
N MET A 161 6.77 -6.09 1.45
CA MET A 161 7.67 -5.31 0.62
C MET A 161 7.45 -3.82 0.92
N GLU A 162 8.40 -3.19 1.59
CA GLU A 162 8.35 -1.78 1.97
C GLU A 162 9.04 -0.91 0.91
N LEU A 163 8.25 -0.06 0.25
CA LEU A 163 8.73 0.98 -0.66
C LEU A 163 8.89 2.28 0.13
N GLU A 164 10.13 2.62 0.44
CA GLU A 164 10.45 3.85 1.15
C GLU A 164 10.60 5.01 0.15
N SER A 165 9.94 6.12 0.44
CA SER A 165 9.98 7.34 -0.39
C SER A 165 9.82 8.57 0.50
N ASP A 166 9.95 9.76 -0.07
CA ASP A 166 9.70 11.00 0.66
C ASP A 166 8.49 11.76 0.09
N THR A 167 7.79 12.47 0.96
CA THR A 167 6.56 13.20 0.65
C THR A 167 6.77 14.26 -0.43
N LYS A 168 7.90 15.00 -0.41
CA LYS A 168 8.16 16.10 -1.37
C LYS A 168 8.35 15.55 -2.78
N THR A 169 9.13 14.49 -2.93
CA THR A 169 9.33 13.82 -4.23
C THR A 169 8.02 13.25 -4.75
N ASN A 170 7.24 12.59 -3.88
CA ASN A 170 5.96 12.02 -4.26
C ASN A 170 4.96 13.10 -4.71
N ARG A 171 4.88 14.22 -3.98
CA ARG A 171 4.04 15.37 -4.36
C ARG A 171 4.39 15.87 -5.77
N ARG A 172 5.67 16.15 -6.03
CA ARG A 172 6.13 16.61 -7.34
C ARG A 172 5.75 15.65 -8.46
N ILE A 173 5.97 14.34 -8.26
CA ILE A 173 5.62 13.31 -9.26
C ILE A 173 4.12 13.31 -9.56
N ILE A 174 3.27 13.49 -8.55
CA ILE A 174 1.82 13.53 -8.74
C ILE A 174 1.39 14.80 -9.47
N GLU A 175 1.98 15.94 -9.13
CA GLU A 175 1.74 17.22 -9.80
C GLU A 175 2.13 17.12 -11.28
N ASP A 176 3.35 16.64 -11.58
CA ASP A 176 3.83 16.40 -12.95
C ASP A 176 2.91 15.44 -13.74
N LEU A 177 2.39 14.38 -13.07
CA LEU A 177 1.45 13.44 -13.69
C LEU A 177 0.14 14.13 -14.04
N ARG A 178 -0.42 14.91 -13.11
CA ARG A 178 -1.68 15.64 -13.33
C ARG A 178 -1.55 16.64 -14.48
N GLU A 179 -0.45 17.37 -14.54
CA GLU A 179 -0.19 18.32 -15.63
C GLU A 179 -0.08 17.60 -16.98
N LYS A 180 0.64 16.49 -17.05
CA LYS A 180 0.72 15.68 -18.28
C LYS A 180 -0.64 15.15 -18.72
N ILE A 181 -1.46 14.69 -17.79
CA ILE A 181 -2.83 14.24 -18.08
C ILE A 181 -3.63 15.43 -18.63
N LYS A 182 -3.63 16.58 -17.94
CA LYS A 182 -4.35 17.77 -18.38
C LYS A 182 -3.96 18.16 -19.82
N ASN A 183 -2.67 18.30 -20.09
CA ASN A 183 -2.14 18.67 -21.39
C ASN A 183 -2.47 17.64 -22.51
N SER A 184 -2.72 16.39 -22.15
CA SER A 184 -3.13 15.35 -23.13
C SER A 184 -4.60 15.46 -23.57
N TYR A 185 -5.42 16.20 -22.84
CA TYR A 185 -6.83 16.45 -23.16
C TYR A 185 -7.13 17.86 -23.67
N GLU A 186 -6.17 18.79 -23.59
CA GLU A 186 -6.25 20.13 -24.17
C GLU A 186 -5.71 20.10 -25.62
N LEU A 187 -6.42 19.37 -26.51
CA LEU A 187 -6.21 19.37 -27.97
C LEU A 187 -7.15 20.36 -28.66
#